data_3f34f0a822aa398ea4f47825e0910ad4
#
_entry.id   3f34f0a822aa398ea4f47825e0910ad4
#
_cell.length_a   1.000
_cell.length_b   1.000
_cell.length_c   1.000
_cell.angle_alpha   90.00
_cell.angle_beta   90.00
_cell.angle_gamma   90.00
#
_symmetry.space_group_name_H-M   'P 1'
#
loop_
_entity.id
_entity.type
_entity.pdbx_description
1 polymer ?
#
loop_
_entity_poly.entity_id
_entity_poly.type
_entity_poly.pdbx_seq_one_letter_code
_entity_poly.pdbx_strand_id
1 'polypeptide(L)'
;VSRRRRTLPVIAALVLAVTAATGAAPAAAAATAAEPAPPEQWRGYWVDAFNEGIYTPAQVEELVGDALEVNANALIVQVARRYDCFCNRADYPRTDAAIAPAPYDPLDEVIEQAHAAGLEVHAWVNFGTLWNSATPPRSPEHAFNAHGPSATGADRWLNKRVDGTELVGNNSFLDPANPAARDYVVGAIQSIVREYDVDGINLDYIRYPDHNSTTTHSDWGYSETSLARFRAATGRTDVPAPSDAQFTEWRREQITSIVRRIYLGIFEIDPTVRLTNDGITYGFGPQSVGGWERTRTYAEVLQDWRGWLDEGIIDTVVAMNYKREWLPDQAQMFAEWNEVLADWQGDRQAVSGPALYLNEIDDSVQQVRDLLTPTAAGNTVAGWSGYSYANPSLTAAAGSPAVKDAERAALAAALTTGPDAPFAADAAVPSMPWKEDPTTGNVAGTLRLRTGAALDGVTVTLEPVLGGGETRTQVSDGSGWFGFVDVPPGVYLARYDLPDRVVGAPVGVVRVRAGELSPTRTPPFIPLP
;
A
#
# COMPACT_ATOMS: atom_id res chain seq x y z
N VAL A 1 -24.53 8.07 -13.23
CA VAL A 1 -24.97 8.84 -14.41
C VAL A 1 -23.77 9.04 -15.30
N SER A 2 -23.73 8.27 -16.37
CA SER A 2 -22.63 8.22 -17.36
C SER A 2 -22.51 9.55 -18.13
N ARG A 3 -21.39 10.22 -18.05
CA ARG A 3 -21.06 11.34 -18.94
C ARG A 3 -20.31 10.81 -20.17
N ARG A 4 -21.03 10.67 -21.28
CA ARG A 4 -20.46 10.44 -22.62
C ARG A 4 -19.76 11.71 -23.12
N ARG A 5 -18.47 11.63 -23.40
CA ARG A 5 -17.77 12.64 -24.22
C ARG A 5 -18.14 12.41 -25.69
N ARG A 6 -18.69 13.45 -26.33
CA ARG A 6 -18.98 13.48 -27.78
C ARG A 6 -17.76 14.00 -28.50
N THR A 7 -17.18 13.18 -29.36
CA THR A 7 -16.23 13.61 -30.37
C THR A 7 -16.99 14.02 -31.64
N LEU A 8 -16.75 15.22 -32.14
CA LEU A 8 -17.22 15.70 -33.44
C LEU A 8 -16.11 15.53 -34.48
N PRO A 9 -16.42 15.06 -35.70
CA PRO A 9 -15.45 15.03 -36.79
C PRO A 9 -15.35 16.37 -37.47
N VAL A 10 -14.12 16.87 -37.69
CA VAL A 10 -13.83 18.02 -38.51
C VAL A 10 -13.62 17.55 -39.96
N ILE A 11 -14.50 17.99 -40.85
CA ILE A 11 -14.33 17.80 -42.31
C ILE A 11 -13.48 18.97 -42.81
N ALA A 12 -12.31 18.67 -43.36
CA ALA A 12 -11.46 19.65 -44.04
C ALA A 12 -11.85 19.74 -45.51
N ALA A 13 -12.28 20.91 -45.96
CA ALA A 13 -12.46 21.22 -47.37
C ALA A 13 -11.18 21.86 -47.93
N LEU A 14 -10.66 21.28 -49.00
CA LEU A 14 -9.48 21.75 -49.73
C LEU A 14 -9.92 22.82 -50.74
N VAL A 15 -9.40 24.05 -50.62
CA VAL A 15 -9.48 25.05 -51.65
C VAL A 15 -8.06 25.43 -52.08
N LEU A 16 -7.71 25.10 -53.34
CA LEU A 16 -6.48 25.53 -53.97
C LEU A 16 -6.64 27.00 -54.46
N ALA A 17 -5.81 27.89 -53.95
CA ALA A 17 -5.57 29.18 -54.57
C ALA A 17 -4.06 29.38 -54.76
N VAL A 18 -3.64 29.44 -56.01
CA VAL A 18 -2.26 29.79 -56.42
C VAL A 18 -2.16 31.30 -56.54
N THR A 19 -1.34 31.93 -55.71
CA THR A 19 -0.85 33.30 -55.95
C THR A 19 0.66 33.33 -55.64
N ALA A 20 1.40 33.71 -56.65
CA ALA A 20 2.82 33.99 -56.56
C ALA A 20 3.05 35.27 -55.76
N ALA A 21 3.89 35.25 -54.75
CA ALA A 21 4.43 36.45 -54.11
C ALA A 21 5.88 36.24 -53.68
N THR A 22 6.64 37.18 -54.00
CA THR A 22 8.07 37.43 -53.86
C THR A 22 8.58 37.30 -52.44
N GLY A 23 9.80 36.75 -52.33
CA GLY A 23 10.46 36.36 -51.06
C GLY A 23 10.71 37.48 -50.06
N ALA A 24 10.39 37.14 -48.84
CA ALA A 24 11.11 37.55 -47.64
C ALA A 24 11.31 36.28 -46.82
N ALA A 25 12.54 35.92 -46.51
CA ALA A 25 12.85 34.79 -45.66
C ALA A 25 12.24 35.04 -44.27
N PRO A 26 11.44 34.10 -43.71
CA PRO A 26 11.03 34.24 -42.33
C PRO A 26 12.25 34.05 -41.45
N ALA A 27 12.49 34.99 -40.53
CA ALA A 27 13.39 34.78 -39.41
C ALA A 27 12.95 33.48 -38.67
N ALA A 28 13.86 32.53 -38.61
CA ALA A 28 13.65 31.33 -37.81
C ALA A 28 13.39 31.80 -36.37
N ALA A 29 12.15 31.63 -35.89
CA ALA A 29 11.86 31.72 -34.49
C ALA A 29 12.73 30.66 -33.82
N ALA A 30 13.66 31.09 -32.99
CA ALA A 30 14.41 30.19 -32.13
C ALA A 30 13.37 29.42 -31.31
N ALA A 31 13.26 28.11 -31.55
CA ALA A 31 12.52 27.22 -30.64
C ALA A 31 13.17 27.42 -29.27
N THR A 32 12.44 28.00 -28.34
CA THR A 32 12.81 27.99 -26.94
C THR A 32 12.98 26.52 -26.60
N ALA A 33 14.22 26.11 -26.24
CA ALA A 33 14.46 24.79 -25.73
C ALA A 33 13.47 24.60 -24.56
N ALA A 34 12.68 23.53 -24.61
CA ALA A 34 11.84 23.18 -23.51
C ALA A 34 12.74 23.04 -22.26
N GLU A 35 12.33 23.64 -21.17
CA GLU A 35 13.05 23.42 -19.90
C GLU A 35 13.15 21.92 -19.67
N PRO A 36 14.29 21.43 -19.17
CA PRO A 36 14.41 20.01 -18.82
C PRO A 36 13.32 19.65 -17.80
N ALA A 37 12.69 18.49 -17.97
CA ALA A 37 11.72 18.01 -17.02
C ALA A 37 12.37 17.96 -15.60
N PRO A 38 11.61 18.29 -14.55
CA PRO A 38 12.12 18.19 -13.19
C PRO A 38 12.57 16.74 -12.91
N PRO A 39 13.58 16.54 -12.04
CA PRO A 39 14.00 15.20 -11.66
C PRO A 39 12.82 14.45 -11.01
N GLU A 40 12.71 13.16 -11.26
CA GLU A 40 11.75 12.32 -10.55
C GLU A 40 12.29 12.00 -9.15
N GLN A 41 11.54 12.36 -8.12
CA GLN A 41 11.87 12.08 -6.73
C GLN A 41 10.61 12.19 -5.88
N TRP A 42 10.24 11.14 -5.16
CA TRP A 42 9.17 11.20 -4.17
C TRP A 42 9.55 12.10 -3.01
N ARG A 43 8.67 13.04 -2.65
CA ARG A 43 8.81 13.93 -1.49
C ARG A 43 7.46 14.03 -0.80
N GLY A 44 7.29 13.30 0.30
CA GLY A 44 6.00 13.20 0.96
C GLY A 44 6.04 13.46 2.45
N TYR A 45 4.88 13.80 2.99
CA TYR A 45 4.60 13.74 4.42
C TYR A 45 3.59 12.65 4.73
N TRP A 46 3.82 11.90 5.83
CA TRP A 46 2.74 11.23 6.52
C TRP A 46 1.98 12.21 7.41
N VAL A 47 0.67 12.22 7.22
CA VAL A 47 -0.29 13.04 7.98
C VAL A 47 -1.16 12.09 8.79
N ASP A 48 -0.80 11.91 10.06
CA ASP A 48 -1.53 10.99 10.94
C ASP A 48 -2.83 11.61 11.48
N ALA A 49 -3.88 10.79 11.62
CA ALA A 49 -5.18 11.20 12.14
C ALA A 49 -5.29 11.08 13.67
N PHE A 50 -4.19 11.02 14.41
CA PHE A 50 -4.14 11.16 15.86
C PHE A 50 -3.86 12.60 16.27
N ASN A 51 -3.39 13.42 15.34
CA ASN A 51 -3.11 14.84 15.48
C ASN A 51 -4.01 15.67 14.56
N GLU A 52 -4.01 16.98 14.77
CA GLU A 52 -4.67 17.93 13.89
C GLU A 52 -3.95 18.01 12.54
N GLY A 53 -4.70 18.26 11.46
CA GLY A 53 -4.18 18.37 10.10
C GLY A 53 -5.28 18.28 9.03
N ILE A 54 -6.34 17.49 9.30
CA ILE A 54 -7.45 17.29 8.35
C ILE A 54 -8.83 17.44 8.98
N TYR A 55 -8.94 17.88 10.24
CA TYR A 55 -10.22 17.91 10.95
C TYR A 55 -11.12 19.07 10.53
N THR A 56 -10.56 20.09 9.91
CA THR A 56 -11.27 21.26 9.40
C THR A 56 -10.66 21.73 8.08
N PRO A 57 -11.43 22.46 7.21
CA PRO A 57 -10.88 23.01 5.98
C PRO A 57 -9.65 23.91 6.17
N ALA A 58 -9.60 24.69 7.26
CA ALA A 58 -8.48 25.57 7.56
C ALA A 58 -7.18 24.79 7.88
N GLN A 59 -7.31 23.62 8.54
CA GLN A 59 -6.15 22.74 8.78
C GLN A 59 -5.64 22.11 7.47
N VAL A 60 -6.54 21.81 6.54
CA VAL A 60 -6.14 21.29 5.21
C VAL A 60 -5.43 22.36 4.41
N GLU A 61 -5.90 23.63 4.45
CA GLU A 61 -5.22 24.76 3.82
C GLU A 61 -3.80 24.96 4.37
N GLU A 62 -3.62 24.88 5.70
CA GLU A 62 -2.30 24.96 6.36
C GLU A 62 -1.41 23.77 5.94
N LEU A 63 -1.93 22.54 5.98
CA LEU A 63 -1.20 21.33 5.57
C LEU A 63 -0.66 21.43 4.14
N VAL A 64 -1.50 21.86 3.20
CA VAL A 64 -1.12 22.00 1.78
C VAL A 64 -0.07 23.11 1.64
N GLY A 65 -0.23 24.24 2.33
CA GLY A 65 0.75 25.33 2.37
C GLY A 65 2.12 24.87 2.87
N ASP A 66 2.16 24.20 4.02
CA ASP A 66 3.39 23.68 4.61
C ASP A 66 4.07 22.61 3.74
N ALA A 67 3.27 21.79 3.04
CA ALA A 67 3.80 20.78 2.09
C ALA A 67 4.50 21.44 0.89
N LEU A 68 3.95 22.52 0.36
CA LEU A 68 4.59 23.29 -0.71
C LEU A 68 5.89 23.95 -0.23
N GLU A 69 5.97 24.42 1.02
CA GLU A 69 7.17 25.03 1.56
C GLU A 69 8.38 24.08 1.62
N VAL A 70 8.15 22.77 1.77
CA VAL A 70 9.22 21.75 1.71
C VAL A 70 9.45 21.19 0.30
N ASN A 71 8.85 21.75 -0.74
CA ASN A 71 8.84 21.21 -2.10
C ASN A 71 8.38 19.73 -2.12
N ALA A 72 7.36 19.39 -1.31
CA ALA A 72 6.70 18.08 -1.36
C ALA A 72 5.86 17.97 -2.64
N ASN A 73 5.62 16.73 -3.07
CA ASN A 73 4.78 16.40 -4.23
C ASN A 73 3.73 15.33 -3.91
N ALA A 74 3.71 14.81 -2.68
CA ALA A 74 2.73 13.82 -2.24
C ALA A 74 2.39 13.97 -0.76
N LEU A 75 1.14 13.63 -0.39
CA LEU A 75 0.66 13.51 0.98
C LEU A 75 0.16 12.08 1.23
N ILE A 76 0.64 11.43 2.27
CA ILE A 76 0.12 10.15 2.77
C ILE A 76 -0.78 10.45 3.96
N VAL A 77 -2.10 10.49 3.72
CA VAL A 77 -3.08 10.99 4.69
C VAL A 77 -3.83 9.84 5.34
N GLN A 78 -3.76 9.69 6.66
CA GLN A 78 -4.44 8.64 7.39
C GLN A 78 -5.95 8.86 7.44
N VAL A 79 -6.67 8.15 6.59
CA VAL A 79 -8.13 8.26 6.48
C VAL A 79 -8.86 7.14 7.19
N ALA A 80 -8.26 5.95 7.33
CA ALA A 80 -8.85 4.84 8.07
C ALA A 80 -7.85 4.27 9.07
N ARG A 81 -7.88 4.76 10.31
CA ARG A 81 -6.90 4.40 11.34
C ARG A 81 -7.25 3.15 12.16
N ARG A 82 -8.53 2.84 12.32
CA ARG A 82 -9.05 1.74 13.16
C ARG A 82 -10.41 1.23 12.69
N TYR A 83 -10.63 1.10 11.39
CA TYR A 83 -11.93 0.72 10.80
C TYR A 83 -13.03 1.77 10.97
N ASP A 84 -12.67 3.00 11.29
CA ASP A 84 -13.46 4.21 11.13
C ASP A 84 -12.78 5.13 10.11
N CYS A 85 -13.55 5.97 9.41
CA CYS A 85 -13.03 6.78 8.32
C CYS A 85 -13.17 8.27 8.57
N PHE A 86 -12.14 9.03 8.25
CA PHE A 86 -12.17 10.48 8.04
C PHE A 86 -12.64 10.78 6.62
N CYS A 87 -13.76 10.14 6.23
CA CYS A 87 -14.40 10.24 4.92
C CYS A 87 -15.89 9.92 5.03
N ASN A 88 -16.70 10.33 4.05
CA ASN A 88 -18.14 10.20 4.13
C ASN A 88 -18.74 9.16 3.16
N ARG A 89 -17.97 8.72 2.11
CA ARG A 89 -18.51 7.91 1.00
C ARG A 89 -17.96 6.49 0.95
N ALA A 90 -16.85 6.18 1.65
CA ALA A 90 -16.29 4.83 1.67
C ALA A 90 -17.10 3.88 2.58
N ASP A 91 -16.91 2.56 2.38
CA ASP A 91 -17.59 1.50 3.13
C ASP A 91 -17.01 1.31 4.55
N TYR A 92 -16.69 2.42 5.22
CA TYR A 92 -16.29 2.50 6.62
C TYR A 92 -17.26 3.37 7.41
N PRO A 93 -17.55 3.09 8.69
CA PRO A 93 -18.26 4.04 9.53
C PRO A 93 -17.43 5.32 9.68
N ARG A 94 -18.10 6.46 9.57
CA ARG A 94 -17.47 7.77 9.73
C ARG A 94 -16.91 7.94 11.15
N THR A 95 -15.69 8.45 11.28
CA THR A 95 -15.15 8.95 12.54
C THR A 95 -15.92 10.22 12.95
N ASP A 96 -16.54 10.22 14.13
CA ASP A 96 -17.45 11.30 14.55
C ASP A 96 -16.89 12.20 15.67
N ALA A 97 -15.79 11.82 16.30
CA ALA A 97 -15.33 12.46 17.54
C ALA A 97 -14.33 13.62 17.34
N ALA A 98 -13.62 13.65 16.22
CA ALA A 98 -12.47 14.54 16.04
C ALA A 98 -12.60 15.46 14.82
N ILE A 99 -13.55 15.24 13.93
CA ILE A 99 -13.72 15.98 12.68
C ILE A 99 -14.94 16.88 12.70
N ALA A 100 -14.92 17.93 11.90
CA ALA A 100 -16.07 18.81 11.72
C ALA A 100 -17.32 18.01 11.34
N PRO A 101 -18.54 18.45 11.75
CA PRO A 101 -19.76 17.72 11.47
C PRO A 101 -20.04 17.66 9.96
N ALA A 102 -20.76 16.62 9.55
CA ALA A 102 -21.26 16.55 8.17
C ALA A 102 -22.01 17.86 7.78
N PRO A 103 -21.90 18.33 6.52
CA PRO A 103 -21.42 17.57 5.36
C PRO A 103 -19.91 17.58 5.11
N TYR A 104 -19.08 18.16 5.98
CA TYR A 104 -17.63 18.19 5.81
C TYR A 104 -17.08 16.76 5.61
N ASP A 105 -16.29 16.57 4.56
CA ASP A 105 -15.63 15.33 4.19
C ASP A 105 -14.11 15.56 4.16
N PRO A 106 -13.37 15.14 5.19
CA PRO A 106 -11.94 15.42 5.27
C PRO A 106 -11.13 14.92 4.07
N LEU A 107 -11.41 13.72 3.57
CA LEU A 107 -10.66 13.18 2.43
C LEU A 107 -10.96 13.95 1.14
N ASP A 108 -12.23 14.31 0.90
CA ASP A 108 -12.62 15.09 -0.27
C ASP A 108 -11.95 16.47 -0.26
N GLU A 109 -11.94 17.13 0.90
CA GLU A 109 -11.30 18.44 1.10
C GLU A 109 -9.78 18.39 0.84
N VAL A 110 -9.10 17.36 1.38
CA VAL A 110 -7.66 17.17 1.13
C VAL A 110 -7.38 16.96 -0.35
N ILE A 111 -8.15 16.12 -1.03
CA ILE A 111 -7.99 15.87 -2.47
C ILE A 111 -8.19 17.17 -3.26
N GLU A 112 -9.26 17.92 -2.99
CA GLU A 112 -9.56 19.16 -3.71
C GLU A 112 -8.40 20.17 -3.58
N GLN A 113 -7.94 20.44 -2.35
CA GLN A 113 -6.90 21.43 -2.11
C GLN A 113 -5.52 20.97 -2.57
N ALA A 114 -5.15 19.70 -2.33
CA ALA A 114 -3.85 19.14 -2.71
C ALA A 114 -3.72 19.07 -4.24
N HIS A 115 -4.73 18.58 -4.96
CA HIS A 115 -4.72 18.53 -6.42
C HIS A 115 -4.67 19.93 -7.04
N ALA A 116 -5.36 20.92 -6.47
CA ALA A 116 -5.27 22.32 -6.91
C ALA A 116 -3.85 22.89 -6.77
N ALA A 117 -3.06 22.34 -5.83
CA ALA A 117 -1.67 22.69 -5.57
C ALA A 117 -0.65 21.78 -6.32
N GLY A 118 -1.09 20.75 -7.03
CA GLY A 118 -0.24 19.81 -7.76
C GLY A 118 0.38 18.71 -6.89
N LEU A 119 -0.20 18.43 -5.73
CA LEU A 119 0.23 17.35 -4.83
C LEU A 119 -0.62 16.09 -5.03
N GLU A 120 0.01 14.92 -5.04
CA GLU A 120 -0.70 13.62 -4.97
C GLU A 120 -1.24 13.35 -3.56
N VAL A 121 -2.39 12.66 -3.48
CA VAL A 121 -3.01 12.24 -2.21
C VAL A 121 -3.09 10.72 -2.15
N HIS A 122 -2.38 10.13 -1.19
CA HIS A 122 -2.40 8.70 -0.89
C HIS A 122 -3.21 8.45 0.39
N ALA A 123 -4.33 7.75 0.25
CA ALA A 123 -5.17 7.41 1.39
C ALA A 123 -4.50 6.33 2.24
N TRP A 124 -4.04 6.70 3.43
CA TRP A 124 -3.42 5.78 4.38
C TRP A 124 -4.49 5.05 5.19
N VAL A 125 -4.46 3.72 5.11
CA VAL A 125 -5.41 2.82 5.77
C VAL A 125 -4.68 1.79 6.63
N ASN A 126 -5.11 1.60 7.88
CA ASN A 126 -4.59 0.57 8.76
C ASN A 126 -5.36 -0.74 8.55
N PHE A 127 -4.61 -1.82 8.29
CA PHE A 127 -5.18 -3.16 8.15
C PHE A 127 -5.29 -3.88 9.50
N GLY A 128 -4.20 -3.97 10.27
CA GLY A 128 -4.08 -4.93 11.37
C GLY A 128 -4.80 -4.52 12.66
N THR A 129 -4.80 -3.23 13.00
CA THR A 129 -5.38 -2.75 14.27
C THR A 129 -6.88 -2.55 14.15
N LEU A 130 -7.67 -3.41 14.80
CA LEU A 130 -9.13 -3.32 14.77
C LEU A 130 -9.67 -2.21 15.68
N TRP A 131 -9.14 -2.14 16.91
CA TRP A 131 -9.47 -1.09 17.88
C TRP A 131 -8.40 -1.00 18.97
N ASN A 132 -8.22 0.18 19.58
CA ASN A 132 -7.17 0.39 20.60
C ASN A 132 -7.61 1.29 21.77
N SER A 133 -8.90 1.39 22.05
CA SER A 133 -9.43 2.15 23.18
C SER A 133 -10.25 1.28 24.12
N ALA A 134 -10.24 1.61 25.42
CA ALA A 134 -11.12 0.99 26.41
C ALA A 134 -12.61 1.32 26.16
N THR A 135 -12.90 2.46 25.53
CA THR A 135 -14.26 2.83 25.11
C THR A 135 -14.51 2.26 23.72
N PRO A 136 -15.55 1.42 23.53
CA PRO A 136 -15.91 0.90 22.22
C PRO A 136 -16.24 2.00 21.22
N PRO A 137 -16.12 1.73 19.90
CA PRO A 137 -16.57 2.67 18.86
C PRO A 137 -18.05 3.00 19.01
N ARG A 138 -18.45 4.21 18.65
CA ARG A 138 -19.87 4.65 18.76
C ARG A 138 -20.79 3.98 17.75
N SER A 139 -20.31 3.77 16.52
CA SER A 139 -21.10 3.10 15.50
C SER A 139 -21.30 1.62 15.83
N PRO A 140 -22.53 1.11 15.89
CA PRO A 140 -22.79 -0.33 16.06
C PRO A 140 -22.29 -1.16 14.85
N GLU A 141 -22.16 -0.54 13.69
CA GLU A 141 -21.69 -1.16 12.44
C GLU A 141 -20.16 -1.27 12.38
N HIS A 142 -19.44 -0.63 13.32
CA HIS A 142 -18.00 -0.72 13.38
C HIS A 142 -17.55 -2.16 13.59
N ALA A 143 -16.55 -2.60 12.82
CA ALA A 143 -16.07 -4.00 12.81
C ALA A 143 -15.74 -4.55 14.22
N PHE A 144 -15.21 -3.72 15.14
CA PHE A 144 -14.98 -4.12 16.52
C PHE A 144 -16.27 -4.42 17.29
N ASN A 145 -17.35 -3.65 17.08
CA ASN A 145 -18.62 -3.88 17.74
C ASN A 145 -19.36 -5.09 17.16
N ALA A 146 -19.30 -5.24 15.83
CA ALA A 146 -20.00 -6.33 15.13
C ALA A 146 -19.26 -7.68 15.24
N HIS A 147 -17.91 -7.65 15.14
CA HIS A 147 -17.08 -8.85 14.95
C HIS A 147 -15.93 -8.98 15.96
N GLY A 148 -15.92 -8.15 16.99
CA GLY A 148 -14.90 -8.14 18.05
C GLY A 148 -15.22 -9.10 19.19
N PRO A 149 -14.98 -8.69 20.47
CA PRO A 149 -15.05 -9.58 21.63
C PRO A 149 -16.42 -10.24 21.88
N SER A 150 -17.52 -9.64 21.42
CA SER A 150 -18.88 -10.16 21.59
C SER A 150 -19.28 -11.21 20.54
N ALA A 151 -18.57 -11.28 19.42
CA ALA A 151 -18.84 -12.22 18.34
C ALA A 151 -18.26 -13.63 18.65
N THR A 152 -18.76 -14.66 17.95
CA THR A 152 -18.35 -16.05 18.13
C THR A 152 -18.18 -16.77 16.80
N GLY A 153 -17.40 -17.86 16.79
CA GLY A 153 -17.18 -18.67 15.59
C GLY A 153 -16.55 -17.89 14.45
N ALA A 154 -17.04 -18.07 13.23
CA ALA A 154 -16.53 -17.41 12.03
C ALA A 154 -16.78 -15.88 12.02
N ASP A 155 -17.79 -15.41 12.76
CA ASP A 155 -18.09 -13.97 12.87
C ASP A 155 -17.16 -13.23 13.82
N ARG A 156 -16.34 -13.96 14.61
CA ARG A 156 -15.30 -13.37 15.45
C ARG A 156 -14.03 -13.16 14.64
N TRP A 157 -13.67 -11.91 14.40
CA TRP A 157 -12.54 -11.54 13.54
C TRP A 157 -11.24 -11.24 14.29
N LEU A 158 -11.21 -11.48 15.60
CA LEU A 158 -10.02 -11.20 16.41
C LEU A 158 -8.90 -12.21 16.15
N ASN A 159 -7.70 -11.68 15.92
CA ASN A 159 -6.48 -12.47 15.97
C ASN A 159 -6.21 -12.93 17.42
N LYS A 160 -5.58 -14.07 17.57
CA LYS A 160 -5.31 -14.69 18.87
C LYS A 160 -3.86 -15.15 18.97
N ARG A 161 -3.25 -14.94 20.13
CA ARG A 161 -1.94 -15.49 20.48
C ARG A 161 -2.04 -16.96 20.87
N VAL A 162 -0.89 -17.64 20.86
CA VAL A 162 -0.77 -19.06 21.28
C VAL A 162 -1.23 -19.29 22.73
N ASP A 163 -1.10 -18.31 23.61
CA ASP A 163 -1.56 -18.33 25.00
C ASP A 163 -3.06 -18.03 25.19
N GLY A 164 -3.78 -17.80 24.09
CA GLY A 164 -5.20 -17.45 24.07
C GLY A 164 -5.50 -15.95 24.18
N THR A 165 -4.49 -15.09 24.32
CA THR A 165 -4.67 -13.63 24.41
C THR A 165 -5.14 -13.06 23.06
N GLU A 166 -6.18 -12.22 23.09
CA GLU A 166 -6.73 -11.49 21.94
C GLU A 166 -6.55 -9.97 22.05
N LEU A 167 -6.33 -9.48 23.27
CA LEU A 167 -6.14 -8.06 23.58
C LEU A 167 -4.79 -7.86 24.25
N VAL A 168 -4.03 -6.87 23.79
CA VAL A 168 -2.82 -6.39 24.46
C VAL A 168 -3.07 -4.97 24.95
N GLY A 169 -3.30 -4.83 26.25
CA GLY A 169 -3.92 -3.63 26.79
C GLY A 169 -5.32 -3.44 26.17
N ASN A 170 -5.52 -2.32 25.48
CA ASN A 170 -6.75 -2.07 24.73
C ASN A 170 -6.64 -2.40 23.22
N ASN A 171 -5.46 -2.84 22.77
CA ASN A 171 -5.26 -3.15 21.36
C ASN A 171 -5.87 -4.50 21.01
N SER A 172 -6.68 -4.51 19.96
CA SER A 172 -7.21 -5.70 19.30
C SER A 172 -6.79 -5.71 17.84
N PHE A 173 -6.61 -6.90 17.29
CA PHE A 173 -6.08 -7.06 15.94
C PHE A 173 -6.97 -7.96 15.11
N LEU A 174 -7.09 -7.63 13.81
CA LEU A 174 -7.81 -8.44 12.84
C LEU A 174 -7.06 -9.75 12.57
N ASP A 175 -7.80 -10.85 12.43
CA ASP A 175 -7.26 -12.12 11.95
C ASP A 175 -7.20 -12.13 10.41
N PRO A 176 -6.00 -12.04 9.79
CA PRO A 176 -5.86 -12.02 8.34
C PRO A 176 -6.29 -13.33 7.66
N ALA A 177 -6.39 -14.40 8.43
CA ALA A 177 -6.86 -15.69 7.94
C ALA A 177 -8.39 -15.86 7.98
N ASN A 178 -9.15 -14.95 8.58
CA ASN A 178 -10.60 -14.98 8.55
C ASN A 178 -11.13 -14.50 7.19
N PRO A 179 -11.85 -15.34 6.40
CA PRO A 179 -12.29 -14.96 5.04
C PRO A 179 -13.25 -13.77 5.02
N ALA A 180 -14.18 -13.68 5.99
CA ALA A 180 -15.14 -12.58 6.06
C ALA A 180 -14.45 -11.26 6.43
N ALA A 181 -13.51 -11.29 7.36
CA ALA A 181 -12.69 -10.13 7.71
C ALA A 181 -11.86 -9.64 6.53
N ARG A 182 -11.28 -10.55 5.77
CA ARG A 182 -10.55 -10.25 4.53
C ARG A 182 -11.45 -9.60 3.48
N ASP A 183 -12.61 -10.19 3.19
CA ASP A 183 -13.57 -9.66 2.21
C ASP A 183 -14.02 -8.24 2.59
N TYR A 184 -14.29 -8.01 3.88
CA TYR A 184 -14.66 -6.70 4.40
C TYR A 184 -13.55 -5.66 4.17
N VAL A 185 -12.31 -5.94 4.59
CA VAL A 185 -11.24 -4.95 4.51
C VAL A 185 -10.84 -4.65 3.06
N VAL A 186 -10.78 -5.67 2.20
CA VAL A 186 -10.50 -5.49 0.77
C VAL A 186 -11.60 -4.64 0.12
N GLY A 187 -12.88 -4.94 0.40
CA GLY A 187 -14.01 -4.18 -0.12
C GLY A 187 -14.01 -2.73 0.34
N ALA A 188 -13.71 -2.49 1.62
CA ALA A 188 -13.65 -1.15 2.20
C ALA A 188 -12.50 -0.32 1.62
N ILE A 189 -11.30 -0.89 1.42
CA ILE A 189 -10.18 -0.20 0.75
C ILE A 189 -10.54 0.13 -0.70
N GLN A 190 -11.10 -0.82 -1.44
CA GLN A 190 -11.54 -0.60 -2.82
C GLN A 190 -12.64 0.45 -2.93
N SER A 191 -13.48 0.62 -1.90
CA SER A 191 -14.51 1.66 -1.90
C SER A 191 -13.92 3.07 -1.86
N ILE A 192 -12.76 3.28 -1.22
CA ILE A 192 -12.04 4.55 -1.27
C ILE A 192 -11.70 4.90 -2.72
N VAL A 193 -11.11 3.97 -3.47
CA VAL A 193 -10.74 4.19 -4.88
C VAL A 193 -11.96 4.40 -5.79
N ARG A 194 -13.10 3.77 -5.48
CA ARG A 194 -14.34 3.99 -6.25
C ARG A 194 -15.00 5.34 -6.02
N GLU A 195 -14.89 5.85 -4.80
CA GLU A 195 -15.67 7.00 -4.34
C GLU A 195 -14.87 8.31 -4.29
N TYR A 196 -13.53 8.23 -4.31
CA TYR A 196 -12.62 9.37 -4.20
C TYR A 196 -11.55 9.32 -5.30
N ASP A 197 -11.12 10.49 -5.74
CA ASP A 197 -10.07 10.67 -6.74
C ASP A 197 -8.68 10.66 -6.07
N VAL A 198 -8.35 9.55 -5.41
CA VAL A 198 -7.05 9.37 -4.75
C VAL A 198 -6.00 8.90 -5.76
N ASP A 199 -4.77 9.41 -5.66
CA ASP A 199 -3.63 8.97 -6.48
C ASP A 199 -3.04 7.65 -5.99
N GLY A 200 -3.27 7.31 -4.73
CA GLY A 200 -2.79 6.06 -4.14
C GLY A 200 -3.53 5.59 -2.90
N ILE A 201 -3.29 4.33 -2.58
CA ILE A 201 -3.61 3.72 -1.29
C ILE A 201 -2.30 3.36 -0.60
N ASN A 202 -2.15 3.74 0.67
CA ASN A 202 -1.03 3.37 1.52
C ASN A 202 -1.50 2.38 2.60
N LEU A 203 -0.93 1.17 2.61
CA LEU A 203 -1.29 0.10 3.54
C LEU A 203 -0.38 0.12 4.77
N ASP A 204 -0.93 0.44 5.92
CA ASP A 204 -0.23 0.34 7.20
C ASP A 204 -0.74 -0.85 8.02
N TYR A 205 0.09 -1.33 8.95
CA TYR A 205 -0.21 -2.53 9.75
C TYR A 205 -0.60 -3.76 8.91
N ILE A 206 -0.22 -3.79 7.65
CA ILE A 206 -0.41 -4.96 6.77
C ILE A 206 0.60 -6.06 7.16
N ARG A 207 0.41 -6.63 8.34
CA ARG A 207 1.31 -7.56 9.01
C ARG A 207 0.63 -8.22 10.22
N TYR A 208 1.27 -9.25 10.77
CA TYR A 208 0.91 -9.74 12.10
C TYR A 208 1.36 -8.76 13.18
N PRO A 209 0.68 -8.74 14.34
CA PRO A 209 1.05 -7.82 15.41
C PRO A 209 2.47 -8.09 15.94
N ASP A 210 3.16 -7.04 16.34
CA ASP A 210 4.24 -7.09 17.33
C ASP A 210 3.67 -7.56 18.69
N HIS A 211 4.26 -7.32 19.81
CA HIS A 211 3.84 -7.89 21.11
C HIS A 211 4.01 -9.42 21.20
N ASN A 212 5.11 -9.91 20.67
CA ASN A 212 5.50 -11.30 20.70
C ASN A 212 6.41 -11.61 21.92
N SER A 213 6.52 -12.87 22.29
CA SER A 213 7.44 -13.33 23.35
C SER A 213 8.91 -13.25 22.94
N THR A 214 9.18 -13.16 21.63
CA THR A 214 10.50 -13.06 21.02
C THR A 214 10.44 -12.25 19.73
N THR A 215 11.61 -11.88 19.21
CA THR A 215 11.75 -11.18 17.92
C THR A 215 12.03 -12.12 16.73
N THR A 216 12.03 -13.44 16.96
CA THR A 216 12.40 -14.44 15.95
C THR A 216 11.21 -15.20 15.35
N HIS A 217 10.02 -15.01 15.87
CA HIS A 217 8.77 -15.57 15.34
C HIS A 217 7.56 -14.83 15.89
N SER A 218 6.41 -15.00 15.24
CA SER A 218 5.13 -14.47 15.69
C SER A 218 4.39 -15.44 16.61
N ASP A 219 3.87 -14.94 17.71
CA ASP A 219 3.00 -15.69 18.63
C ASP A 219 1.52 -15.70 18.19
N TRP A 220 1.17 -14.96 17.14
CA TRP A 220 -0.19 -14.73 16.67
C TRP A 220 -0.64 -15.70 15.57
N GLY A 221 -1.95 -15.74 15.28
CA GLY A 221 -2.55 -16.60 14.25
C GLY A 221 -3.23 -17.84 14.81
N TYR A 222 -3.58 -17.86 16.09
CA TYR A 222 -4.17 -19.00 16.79
C TYR A 222 -5.68 -18.87 17.03
N SER A 223 -6.40 -18.09 16.21
CA SER A 223 -7.85 -18.12 16.21
C SER A 223 -8.37 -19.51 15.78
N GLU A 224 -9.60 -19.83 16.13
CA GLU A 224 -10.21 -21.08 15.71
C GLU A 224 -10.30 -21.19 14.18
N THR A 225 -10.61 -20.08 13.51
CA THR A 225 -10.67 -19.99 12.04
C THR A 225 -9.29 -20.22 11.41
N SER A 226 -8.24 -19.55 11.91
CA SER A 226 -6.87 -19.72 11.42
C SER A 226 -6.40 -21.17 11.55
N LEU A 227 -6.56 -21.78 12.72
CA LEU A 227 -6.15 -23.17 12.96
C LEU A 227 -6.97 -24.17 12.13
N ALA A 228 -8.27 -23.94 11.96
CA ALA A 228 -9.11 -24.81 11.13
C ALA A 228 -8.68 -24.77 9.65
N ARG A 229 -8.42 -23.58 9.12
CA ARG A 229 -7.96 -23.41 7.73
C ARG A 229 -6.56 -23.97 7.52
N PHE A 230 -5.63 -23.73 8.45
CA PHE A 230 -4.28 -24.31 8.39
C PHE A 230 -4.32 -25.83 8.35
N ARG A 231 -5.12 -26.44 9.24
CA ARG A 231 -5.30 -27.92 9.28
C ARG A 231 -5.91 -28.45 7.99
N ALA A 232 -6.90 -27.77 7.44
CA ALA A 232 -7.52 -28.15 6.18
C ALA A 232 -6.51 -28.10 5.01
N ALA A 233 -5.68 -27.05 4.95
CA ALA A 233 -4.67 -26.86 3.91
C ALA A 233 -3.50 -27.86 4.01
N THR A 234 -3.16 -28.34 5.21
CA THR A 234 -1.95 -29.15 5.45
C THR A 234 -2.21 -30.60 5.81
N GLY A 235 -3.46 -30.96 6.13
CA GLY A 235 -3.83 -32.29 6.66
C GLY A 235 -3.37 -32.52 8.12
N ARG A 236 -2.77 -31.54 8.79
CA ARG A 236 -2.33 -31.61 10.19
C ARG A 236 -3.52 -31.54 11.16
N THR A 237 -3.35 -32.10 12.35
CA THR A 237 -4.38 -32.10 13.41
C THR A 237 -3.90 -31.44 14.70
N ASP A 238 -2.61 -31.23 14.84
CA ASP A 238 -1.99 -30.59 16.00
C ASP A 238 -2.22 -29.07 16.07
N VAL A 239 -1.79 -28.45 17.16
CA VAL A 239 -1.59 -27.01 17.29
C VAL A 239 -0.11 -26.75 17.07
N PRO A 240 0.29 -26.07 15.98
CA PRO A 240 1.70 -25.85 15.68
C PRO A 240 2.36 -24.94 16.71
N ALA A 241 3.67 -25.12 16.94
CA ALA A 241 4.44 -24.17 17.74
C ALA A 241 4.55 -22.82 17.01
N PRO A 242 4.74 -21.68 17.72
CA PRO A 242 4.93 -20.37 17.09
C PRO A 242 6.08 -20.31 16.09
N SER A 243 7.13 -21.09 16.30
CA SER A 243 8.30 -21.22 15.42
C SER A 243 8.18 -22.32 14.35
N ASP A 244 7.02 -22.98 14.23
CA ASP A 244 6.79 -23.99 13.19
C ASP A 244 6.90 -23.35 11.79
N ALA A 245 7.81 -23.85 10.96
CA ALA A 245 8.13 -23.25 9.68
C ALA A 245 6.94 -23.29 8.71
N GLN A 246 6.19 -24.41 8.64
CA GLN A 246 5.04 -24.55 7.76
C GLN A 246 3.90 -23.61 8.16
N PHE A 247 3.65 -23.47 9.47
CA PHE A 247 2.65 -22.55 9.98
C PHE A 247 3.06 -21.09 9.80
N THR A 248 4.33 -20.77 9.98
CA THR A 248 4.88 -19.43 9.76
C THR A 248 4.71 -19.01 8.29
N GLU A 249 5.05 -19.89 7.36
CA GLU A 249 4.88 -19.63 5.93
C GLU A 249 3.40 -19.50 5.54
N TRP A 250 2.54 -20.38 6.03
CA TRP A 250 1.11 -20.30 5.79
C TRP A 250 0.52 -18.97 6.30
N ARG A 251 0.93 -18.50 7.49
CA ARG A 251 0.49 -17.20 8.03
C ARG A 251 0.98 -16.03 7.19
N ARG A 252 2.23 -16.06 6.70
CA ARG A 252 2.79 -15.01 5.83
C ARG A 252 2.01 -14.93 4.52
N GLU A 253 1.67 -16.07 3.93
CA GLU A 253 0.85 -16.11 2.72
C GLU A 253 -0.56 -15.53 2.95
N GLN A 254 -1.13 -15.61 4.15
CA GLN A 254 -2.42 -14.94 4.42
C GLN A 254 -2.31 -13.41 4.23
N ILE A 255 -1.20 -12.80 4.63
CA ILE A 255 -0.97 -11.36 4.39
C ILE A 255 -0.69 -11.12 2.91
N THR A 256 0.24 -11.85 2.30
CA THR A 256 0.63 -11.69 0.89
C THR A 256 -0.58 -11.82 -0.05
N SER A 257 -1.46 -12.79 0.17
CA SER A 257 -2.67 -12.95 -0.65
C SER A 257 -3.68 -11.81 -0.49
N ILE A 258 -3.72 -11.14 0.67
CA ILE A 258 -4.53 -9.93 0.87
C ILE A 258 -3.95 -8.76 0.07
N VAL A 259 -2.64 -8.52 0.15
CA VAL A 259 -1.96 -7.47 -0.63
C VAL A 259 -2.18 -7.68 -2.13
N ARG A 260 -1.96 -8.89 -2.62
CA ARG A 260 -2.21 -9.26 -4.03
C ARG A 260 -3.66 -8.98 -4.46
N ARG A 261 -4.63 -9.29 -3.59
CA ARG A 261 -6.05 -9.07 -3.87
C ARG A 261 -6.43 -7.59 -3.85
N ILE A 262 -5.84 -6.80 -2.96
CA ILE A 262 -6.00 -5.34 -2.93
C ILE A 262 -5.42 -4.74 -4.21
N TYR A 263 -4.19 -5.12 -4.59
CA TYR A 263 -3.52 -4.63 -5.79
C TYR A 263 -4.35 -4.86 -7.06
N LEU A 264 -4.76 -6.11 -7.30
CA LEU A 264 -5.54 -6.45 -8.49
C LEU A 264 -6.95 -5.85 -8.47
N GLY A 265 -7.53 -5.67 -7.29
CA GLY A 265 -8.84 -5.04 -7.18
C GLY A 265 -8.80 -3.52 -7.36
N ILE A 266 -7.73 -2.85 -6.96
CA ILE A 266 -7.47 -1.44 -7.28
C ILE A 266 -7.23 -1.31 -8.79
N PHE A 267 -6.38 -2.16 -9.36
CA PHE A 267 -6.10 -2.17 -10.80
C PHE A 267 -7.36 -2.35 -11.66
N GLU A 268 -8.33 -3.14 -11.19
CA GLU A 268 -9.64 -3.32 -11.88
C GLU A 268 -10.49 -2.04 -11.87
N ILE A 269 -10.40 -1.24 -10.81
CA ILE A 269 -11.17 0.00 -10.63
C ILE A 269 -10.48 1.16 -11.37
N ASP A 270 -9.23 1.38 -11.05
CA ASP A 270 -8.37 2.40 -11.68
C ASP A 270 -6.90 1.91 -11.68
N PRO A 271 -6.35 1.55 -12.85
CA PRO A 271 -4.98 1.05 -12.96
C PRO A 271 -3.92 2.12 -12.68
N THR A 272 -4.26 3.40 -12.66
CA THR A 272 -3.32 4.50 -12.40
C THR A 272 -3.05 4.68 -10.90
N VAL A 273 -3.95 4.24 -10.03
CA VAL A 273 -3.82 4.37 -8.58
C VAL A 273 -2.64 3.54 -8.07
N ARG A 274 -1.73 4.20 -7.37
CA ARG A 274 -0.52 3.59 -6.77
C ARG A 274 -0.88 2.82 -5.49
N LEU A 275 -0.41 1.59 -5.36
CA LEU A 275 -0.47 0.85 -4.09
C LEU A 275 0.87 0.93 -3.38
N THR A 276 0.91 1.57 -2.22
CA THR A 276 2.08 1.63 -1.35
C THR A 276 1.85 0.86 -0.06
N ASN A 277 2.91 0.52 0.65
CA ASN A 277 2.81 -0.02 1.99
C ASN A 277 3.84 0.59 2.94
N ASP A 278 3.48 0.72 4.21
CA ASP A 278 4.39 1.08 5.28
C ASP A 278 5.27 -0.12 5.64
N GLY A 279 6.48 -0.12 5.08
CA GLY A 279 7.46 -1.21 5.24
C GLY A 279 8.14 -1.16 6.60
N ILE A 280 8.07 -2.23 7.39
CA ILE A 280 8.78 -2.34 8.67
C ILE A 280 10.29 -2.49 8.44
N THR A 281 11.09 -1.78 9.25
CA THR A 281 12.55 -1.84 9.27
C THR A 281 13.09 -1.96 10.70
N TYR A 282 12.60 -2.93 11.46
CA TYR A 282 12.98 -3.10 12.86
C TYR A 282 14.42 -3.57 13.05
N GLY A 283 15.19 -2.82 13.87
CA GLY A 283 16.56 -3.17 14.22
C GLY A 283 17.55 -2.97 13.08
N PHE A 284 18.60 -3.77 13.09
CA PHE A 284 19.62 -3.78 12.02
C PHE A 284 19.09 -4.36 10.71
N GLY A 285 19.69 -3.97 9.61
CA GLY A 285 19.39 -4.47 8.27
C GLY A 285 19.76 -5.94 8.07
N PRO A 286 19.32 -6.55 6.95
CA PRO A 286 19.59 -7.95 6.63
C PRO A 286 21.06 -8.35 6.66
N GLN A 287 21.95 -7.47 6.24
CA GLN A 287 23.40 -7.72 6.22
C GLN A 287 23.97 -7.99 7.62
N SER A 288 23.49 -7.29 8.64
CA SER A 288 23.96 -7.46 10.02
C SER A 288 23.29 -8.61 10.77
N VAL A 289 22.04 -8.99 10.39
CA VAL A 289 21.32 -10.07 11.07
C VAL A 289 21.45 -11.44 10.37
N GLY A 290 22.10 -11.49 9.21
CA GLY A 290 22.40 -12.73 8.48
C GLY A 290 21.32 -13.15 7.49
N GLY A 291 20.63 -12.20 6.87
CA GLY A 291 19.68 -12.38 5.77
C GLY A 291 18.29 -11.85 6.06
N TRP A 292 17.49 -11.70 4.98
CA TRP A 292 16.14 -11.18 5.04
C TRP A 292 15.23 -11.96 5.99
N GLU A 293 15.30 -13.29 5.92
CA GLU A 293 14.47 -14.21 6.70
C GLU A 293 14.74 -14.12 8.22
N ARG A 294 15.86 -13.50 8.62
CA ARG A 294 16.23 -13.27 10.02
C ARG A 294 15.90 -11.89 10.53
N THR A 295 15.44 -10.99 9.64
CA THR A 295 14.96 -9.69 10.09
C THR A 295 13.68 -9.85 10.92
N ARG A 296 13.47 -8.93 11.86
CA ARG A 296 12.23 -8.88 12.63
C ARG A 296 11.01 -8.63 11.74
N THR A 297 11.18 -7.91 10.65
CA THR A 297 10.17 -7.67 9.63
C THR A 297 9.59 -8.98 9.08
N TYR A 298 10.47 -9.87 8.65
CA TYR A 298 10.08 -11.16 8.05
C TYR A 298 9.68 -12.20 9.09
N ALA A 299 10.46 -12.34 10.17
CA ALA A 299 10.32 -13.41 11.14
C ALA A 299 9.27 -13.11 12.22
N GLU A 300 9.26 -11.90 12.79
CA GLU A 300 8.42 -11.55 13.94
C GLU A 300 7.03 -11.10 13.51
N VAL A 301 6.94 -10.19 12.52
CA VAL A 301 5.65 -9.60 12.10
C VAL A 301 5.15 -10.12 10.76
N LEU A 302 5.87 -11.05 10.13
CA LEU A 302 5.48 -11.76 8.90
C LEU A 302 5.15 -10.82 7.73
N GLN A 303 5.81 -9.66 7.64
CA GLN A 303 5.66 -8.71 6.56
C GLN A 303 6.77 -8.93 5.53
N ASP A 304 6.44 -9.47 4.37
CA ASP A 304 7.40 -9.75 3.30
C ASP A 304 7.30 -8.72 2.18
N TRP A 305 7.52 -7.43 2.52
CA TRP A 305 7.44 -6.35 1.53
C TRP A 305 8.47 -6.51 0.39
N ARG A 306 9.60 -7.20 0.63
CA ARG A 306 10.55 -7.57 -0.42
C ARG A 306 9.92 -8.51 -1.43
N GLY A 307 9.31 -9.61 -0.95
CA GLY A 307 8.59 -10.55 -1.81
C GLY A 307 7.43 -9.88 -2.56
N TRP A 308 6.79 -8.86 -1.97
CA TRP A 308 5.73 -8.11 -2.66
C TRP A 308 6.26 -7.20 -3.77
N LEU A 309 7.45 -6.59 -3.62
CA LEU A 309 8.13 -5.88 -4.71
C LEU A 309 8.54 -6.85 -5.82
N ASP A 310 9.16 -7.99 -5.46
CA ASP A 310 9.60 -9.02 -6.40
C ASP A 310 8.42 -9.64 -7.18
N GLU A 311 7.26 -9.83 -6.54
CA GLU A 311 6.03 -10.31 -7.19
C GLU A 311 5.33 -9.22 -8.00
N GLY A 312 5.55 -7.95 -7.68
CA GLY A 312 4.91 -6.80 -8.32
C GLY A 312 3.52 -6.46 -7.78
N ILE A 313 3.17 -6.89 -6.56
CA ILE A 313 1.87 -6.66 -5.91
C ILE A 313 1.81 -5.41 -5.03
N ILE A 314 2.87 -4.63 -4.99
CA ILE A 314 2.93 -3.23 -4.53
C ILE A 314 3.71 -2.42 -5.55
N ASP A 315 3.39 -1.14 -5.71
CA ASP A 315 4.11 -0.24 -6.59
C ASP A 315 5.31 0.40 -5.89
N THR A 316 5.15 0.70 -4.60
CA THR A 316 6.18 1.38 -3.80
C THR A 316 6.14 0.90 -2.35
N VAL A 317 7.27 0.49 -1.80
CA VAL A 317 7.41 0.39 -0.35
C VAL A 317 7.81 1.76 0.20
N VAL A 318 7.05 2.29 1.17
CA VAL A 318 7.42 3.48 1.95
C VAL A 318 7.86 3.00 3.31
N ALA A 319 9.17 2.89 3.49
CA ALA A 319 9.74 2.18 4.65
C ALA A 319 9.78 3.07 5.89
N MET A 320 9.21 2.59 6.99
CA MET A 320 9.27 3.24 8.30
C MET A 320 10.67 3.10 8.92
N ASN A 321 11.65 3.82 8.34
CA ASN A 321 13.05 3.77 8.77
C ASN A 321 13.29 4.69 9.98
N TYR A 322 12.53 4.46 11.07
CA TYR A 322 12.47 5.30 12.26
C TYR A 322 13.69 5.09 13.16
N LYS A 323 14.72 5.88 12.94
CA LYS A 323 15.99 5.83 13.65
C LYS A 323 16.42 7.21 14.14
N ARG A 324 17.19 7.21 15.24
CA ARG A 324 17.83 8.42 15.80
C ARG A 324 19.21 8.58 15.20
N GLU A 325 19.45 9.66 14.47
CA GLU A 325 20.73 9.92 13.84
C GLU A 325 21.86 10.10 14.86
N TRP A 326 21.55 10.74 15.98
CA TRP A 326 22.49 11.00 17.06
C TRP A 326 22.90 9.76 17.90
N LEU A 327 22.34 8.58 17.62
CA LEU A 327 22.73 7.31 18.22
C LEU A 327 23.47 6.44 17.18
N PRO A 328 24.80 6.17 17.37
CA PRO A 328 25.60 5.47 16.37
C PRO A 328 25.02 4.15 15.86
N ASP A 329 24.47 3.30 16.76
CA ASP A 329 23.86 2.04 16.35
C ASP A 329 22.61 2.26 15.48
N GLN A 330 21.83 3.32 15.77
CA GLN A 330 20.62 3.61 15.00
C GLN A 330 20.94 4.31 13.67
N ALA A 331 21.97 5.16 13.62
CA ALA A 331 22.48 5.71 12.37
C ALA A 331 22.99 4.57 11.44
N GLN A 332 23.68 3.58 11.99
CA GLN A 332 24.06 2.38 11.23
C GLN A 332 22.83 1.60 10.74
N MET A 333 21.81 1.38 11.60
CA MET A 333 20.55 0.73 11.19
C MET A 333 19.88 1.51 10.05
N PHE A 334 19.87 2.86 10.12
CA PHE A 334 19.30 3.71 9.07
C PHE A 334 20.02 3.51 7.73
N ALA A 335 21.33 3.55 7.74
CA ALA A 335 22.16 3.35 6.54
C ALA A 335 21.97 1.95 5.94
N GLU A 336 21.99 0.88 6.77
CA GLU A 336 21.79 -0.49 6.32
C GLU A 336 20.44 -0.70 5.65
N TRP A 337 19.35 -0.13 6.19
CA TRP A 337 18.04 -0.24 5.58
C TRP A 337 17.91 0.61 4.31
N ASN A 338 18.54 1.79 4.23
CA ASN A 338 18.56 2.58 2.99
C ASN A 338 19.29 1.86 1.86
N GLU A 339 20.43 1.19 2.14
CA GLU A 339 21.13 0.37 1.15
C GLU A 339 20.22 -0.74 0.60
N VAL A 340 19.53 -1.46 1.49
CA VAL A 340 18.60 -2.52 1.10
C VAL A 340 17.42 -1.99 0.28
N LEU A 341 16.82 -0.88 0.68
CA LEU A 341 15.72 -0.27 -0.04
C LEU A 341 16.14 0.16 -1.45
N ALA A 342 17.30 0.80 -1.59
CA ALA A 342 17.80 1.23 -2.89
C ALA A 342 18.15 0.04 -3.81
N ASP A 343 18.76 -1.02 -3.26
CA ASP A 343 19.27 -2.13 -4.07
C ASP A 343 18.22 -3.21 -4.36
N TRP A 344 17.12 -3.28 -3.60
CA TRP A 344 16.08 -4.32 -3.74
C TRP A 344 14.77 -3.85 -4.37
N GLN A 345 14.66 -2.61 -4.78
CA GLN A 345 13.42 -2.09 -5.38
C GLN A 345 13.05 -2.77 -6.73
N GLY A 346 14.05 -3.32 -7.46
CA GLY A 346 13.79 -4.02 -8.73
C GLY A 346 13.13 -3.12 -9.77
N ASP A 347 12.06 -3.61 -10.39
CA ASP A 347 11.22 -2.85 -11.33
C ASP A 347 10.11 -2.05 -10.63
N ARG A 348 10.14 -1.96 -9.31
CA ARG A 348 9.22 -1.18 -8.47
C ARG A 348 10.00 -0.06 -7.76
N GLN A 349 9.43 0.55 -6.74
CA GLN A 349 10.03 1.69 -6.07
C GLN A 349 10.15 1.49 -4.56
N ALA A 350 11.16 2.10 -3.97
CA ALA A 350 11.34 2.17 -2.53
C ALA A 350 11.60 3.60 -2.09
N VAL A 351 10.86 4.06 -1.10
CA VAL A 351 10.97 5.38 -0.45
C VAL A 351 11.43 5.15 0.97
N SER A 352 12.42 5.92 1.43
CA SER A 352 12.84 5.89 2.83
C SER A 352 12.07 6.92 3.64
N GLY A 353 11.51 6.47 4.77
CA GLY A 353 10.68 7.27 5.65
C GLY A 353 11.29 7.45 7.03
N PRO A 354 12.10 8.51 7.27
CA PRO A 354 12.63 8.80 8.59
C PRO A 354 11.56 9.33 9.54
N ALA A 355 11.76 9.09 10.84
CA ALA A 355 10.93 9.65 11.90
C ALA A 355 11.48 11.02 12.34
N LEU A 356 10.83 12.08 11.91
CA LEU A 356 11.20 13.46 12.24
C LEU A 356 11.15 13.73 13.75
N TYR A 357 10.13 13.21 14.44
CA TYR A 357 9.94 13.39 15.88
C TYR A 357 11.03 12.73 16.77
N LEU A 358 11.92 11.94 16.19
CA LEU A 358 13.05 11.30 16.90
C LEU A 358 14.36 12.08 16.77
N ASN A 359 14.40 13.07 15.90
CA ASN A 359 15.59 13.81 15.51
C ASN A 359 15.36 15.32 15.58
N GLU A 360 16.40 16.09 15.83
CA GLU A 360 16.38 17.53 15.58
C GLU A 360 16.51 17.78 14.06
N ILE A 361 16.24 19.02 13.62
CA ILE A 361 16.17 19.34 12.19
C ILE A 361 17.48 19.00 11.46
N ASP A 362 18.64 19.34 12.05
CA ASP A 362 19.94 19.06 11.43
C ASP A 362 20.18 17.56 11.20
N ASP A 363 19.80 16.72 12.17
CA ASP A 363 19.86 15.26 12.09
C ASP A 363 18.91 14.73 11.02
N SER A 364 17.69 15.26 10.94
CA SER A 364 16.70 14.90 9.92
C SER A 364 17.16 15.27 8.52
N VAL A 365 17.78 16.44 8.34
CA VAL A 365 18.37 16.86 7.05
C VAL A 365 19.57 15.99 6.68
N GLN A 366 20.38 15.56 7.66
CA GLN A 366 21.45 14.60 7.42
C GLN A 366 20.89 13.27 6.91
N GLN A 367 19.85 12.72 7.52
CA GLN A 367 19.17 11.52 7.04
C GLN A 367 18.65 11.68 5.61
N VAL A 368 18.11 12.85 5.24
CA VAL A 368 17.69 13.13 3.86
C VAL A 368 18.88 13.08 2.88
N ARG A 369 20.03 13.65 3.24
CA ARG A 369 21.24 13.59 2.40
C ARG A 369 21.74 12.16 2.24
N ASP A 370 21.74 11.39 3.32
CA ASP A 370 22.22 10.00 3.34
C ASP A 370 21.35 9.10 2.45
N LEU A 371 20.01 9.19 2.56
CA LEU A 371 19.10 8.38 1.74
C LEU A 371 19.15 8.73 0.24
N LEU A 372 19.51 9.97 -0.12
CA LEU A 372 19.70 10.41 -1.51
C LEU A 372 21.10 10.10 -2.06
N THR A 373 22.02 9.62 -1.22
CA THR A 373 23.35 9.22 -1.64
C THR A 373 23.30 7.84 -2.30
N PRO A 374 23.87 7.66 -3.53
CA PRO A 374 23.88 6.36 -4.18
C PRO A 374 24.60 5.29 -3.36
N THR A 375 24.09 4.06 -3.36
CA THR A 375 24.75 2.89 -2.78
C THR A 375 26.05 2.54 -3.54
N ALA A 376 26.81 1.57 -3.04
CA ALA A 376 27.96 1.05 -3.74
C ALA A 376 27.61 0.42 -5.11
N ALA A 377 26.36 -0.04 -5.29
CA ALA A 377 25.85 -0.53 -6.57
C ALA A 377 25.41 0.60 -7.52
N GLY A 378 25.38 1.85 -7.04
CA GLY A 378 24.97 3.03 -7.82
C GLY A 378 23.46 3.29 -7.78
N ASN A 379 22.70 2.59 -6.95
CA ASN A 379 21.27 2.77 -6.81
C ASN A 379 20.93 3.82 -5.74
N THR A 380 19.78 4.48 -5.89
CA THR A 380 19.21 5.38 -4.89
C THR A 380 17.76 5.00 -4.64
N VAL A 381 17.25 5.28 -3.44
CA VAL A 381 15.82 5.17 -3.18
C VAL A 381 15.04 6.18 -4.03
N ALA A 382 13.78 5.89 -4.31
CA ALA A 382 12.91 6.76 -5.11
C ALA A 382 12.60 8.10 -4.43
N GLY A 383 12.88 8.24 -3.14
CA GLY A 383 12.75 9.50 -2.43
C GLY A 383 12.54 9.38 -0.93
N TRP A 384 11.90 10.39 -0.37
CA TRP A 384 11.71 10.64 1.05
C TRP A 384 10.23 10.78 1.42
N SER A 385 9.85 10.25 2.60
CA SER A 385 8.58 10.57 3.25
C SER A 385 8.79 10.81 4.74
N GLY A 386 8.56 12.03 5.22
CA GLY A 386 8.80 12.40 6.62
C GLY A 386 7.66 12.00 7.55
N TYR A 387 7.91 11.23 8.58
CA TYR A 387 6.93 10.95 9.62
C TYR A 387 7.24 11.77 10.87
N SER A 388 6.42 12.78 11.24
CA SER A 388 5.14 13.13 10.63
C SER A 388 5.02 14.65 10.47
N TYR A 389 4.08 15.09 9.65
CA TYR A 389 3.68 16.48 9.52
C TYR A 389 3.41 17.14 10.87
N ALA A 390 2.67 16.47 11.76
CA ALA A 390 2.31 16.99 13.08
C ALA A 390 3.49 17.15 14.04
N ASN A 391 4.61 16.45 13.83
CA ASN A 391 5.77 16.47 14.71
C ASN A 391 7.07 16.50 13.88
N PRO A 392 7.42 17.67 13.28
CA PRO A 392 8.52 17.81 12.33
C PRO A 392 9.93 17.75 12.96
N SER A 393 10.03 17.69 14.28
CA SER A 393 11.29 17.54 15.02
C SER A 393 11.07 16.94 16.41
N LEU A 394 12.14 16.54 17.09
CA LEU A 394 12.13 16.13 18.49
C LEU A 394 11.64 17.27 19.40
N THR A 395 12.06 18.49 19.13
CA THR A 395 11.59 19.70 19.83
C THR A 395 10.08 19.90 19.61
N ALA A 396 9.57 19.73 18.41
CA ALA A 396 8.14 19.85 18.09
C ALA A 396 7.29 18.78 18.79
N ALA A 397 7.80 17.56 18.95
CA ALA A 397 7.05 16.46 19.55
C ALA A 397 6.61 16.73 20.99
N ALA A 398 7.37 17.55 21.72
CA ALA A 398 7.06 18.00 23.08
C ALA A 398 6.51 19.44 23.12
N GLY A 399 6.38 20.10 21.95
CA GLY A 399 6.08 21.53 21.82
C GLY A 399 4.59 21.89 21.82
N SER A 400 4.32 23.17 22.01
CA SER A 400 2.99 23.76 21.74
C SER A 400 2.72 23.85 20.23
N PRO A 401 1.48 24.11 19.79
CA PRO A 401 1.20 24.36 18.37
C PRO A 401 2.13 25.39 17.73
N ALA A 402 2.36 26.54 18.36
CA ALA A 402 3.26 27.56 17.85
C ALA A 402 4.74 27.11 17.73
N VAL A 403 5.19 26.17 18.57
CA VAL A 403 6.51 25.53 18.41
C VAL A 403 6.51 24.61 17.22
N LYS A 404 5.46 23.83 17.02
CA LYS A 404 5.32 22.93 15.87
C LYS A 404 5.33 23.71 14.55
N ASP A 405 4.62 24.84 14.48
CA ASP A 405 4.59 25.72 13.30
C ASP A 405 6.00 26.28 13.01
N ALA A 406 6.70 26.76 14.04
CA ALA A 406 8.06 27.27 13.89
C ALA A 406 9.04 26.18 13.43
N GLU A 407 8.90 24.97 13.93
CA GLU A 407 9.73 23.82 13.54
C GLU A 407 9.42 23.33 12.12
N ARG A 408 8.14 23.35 11.66
CA ARG A 408 7.80 23.08 10.26
C ARG A 408 8.47 24.09 9.33
N ALA A 409 8.36 25.37 9.62
CA ALA A 409 9.03 26.42 8.83
C ALA A 409 10.56 26.28 8.83
N ALA A 410 11.15 25.91 9.98
CA ALA A 410 12.60 25.70 10.08
C ALA A 410 13.05 24.45 9.28
N LEU A 411 12.29 23.35 9.32
CA LEU A 411 12.57 22.17 8.52
C LEU A 411 12.44 22.47 7.01
N ALA A 412 11.40 23.20 6.61
CA ALA A 412 11.21 23.62 5.24
C ALA A 412 12.40 24.46 4.75
N ALA A 413 12.82 25.46 5.51
CA ALA A 413 13.97 26.27 5.17
C ALA A 413 15.27 25.45 5.05
N ALA A 414 15.49 24.48 5.95
CA ALA A 414 16.69 23.64 5.94
C ALA A 414 16.71 22.66 4.75
N LEU A 415 15.55 22.21 4.27
CA LEU A 415 15.42 21.31 3.13
C LEU A 415 15.46 22.04 1.79
N THR A 416 15.00 23.31 1.70
CA THR A 416 14.79 24.00 0.41
C THR A 416 15.71 25.20 0.19
N THR A 417 16.33 25.75 1.24
CA THR A 417 17.09 27.01 1.14
C THR A 417 18.59 26.79 1.24
N GLY A 418 19.32 27.32 0.28
CA GLY A 418 20.79 27.29 0.24
C GLY A 418 21.34 26.38 -0.86
N PRO A 419 22.65 26.47 -1.15
CA PRO A 419 23.27 25.77 -2.28
C PRO A 419 23.31 24.24 -2.09
N ASP A 420 23.30 23.77 -0.85
CA ASP A 420 23.39 22.36 -0.48
C ASP A 420 22.05 21.80 0.05
N ALA A 421 20.95 22.54 -0.13
CA ALA A 421 19.63 22.11 0.30
C ALA A 421 19.15 20.92 -0.56
N PRO A 422 18.76 19.79 0.05
CA PRO A 422 18.44 18.57 -0.70
C PRO A 422 17.20 18.69 -1.60
N PHE A 423 16.29 19.61 -1.29
CA PHE A 423 15.06 19.87 -2.03
C PHE A 423 14.99 21.29 -2.62
N ALA A 424 16.14 21.88 -2.97
CA ALA A 424 16.20 23.26 -3.52
C ALA A 424 15.45 23.47 -4.83
N ALA A 425 15.22 22.42 -5.61
CA ALA A 425 14.44 22.43 -6.84
C ALA A 425 13.22 21.52 -6.73
N ASP A 426 12.16 21.83 -7.48
CA ASP A 426 10.99 20.98 -7.59
C ASP A 426 11.35 19.60 -8.15
N ALA A 427 10.55 18.60 -7.80
CA ALA A 427 10.65 17.25 -8.33
C ALA A 427 9.26 16.71 -8.70
N ALA A 428 9.20 15.91 -9.76
CA ALA A 428 8.02 15.16 -10.10
C ALA A 428 7.92 13.89 -9.26
N VAL A 429 6.70 13.43 -8.99
CA VAL A 429 6.50 12.09 -8.43
C VAL A 429 7.05 11.06 -9.43
N PRO A 430 7.80 10.03 -8.99
CA PRO A 430 8.34 9.02 -9.90
C PRO A 430 7.24 8.31 -10.69
N SER A 431 7.43 8.22 -12.01
CA SER A 431 6.54 7.52 -12.93
C SER A 431 6.42 6.03 -12.62
N MET A 432 5.35 5.38 -13.11
CA MET A 432 5.12 3.93 -12.98
C MET A 432 5.09 3.26 -14.36
N PRO A 433 6.25 3.02 -15.01
CA PRO A 433 6.28 2.47 -16.37
C PRO A 433 5.53 1.16 -16.53
N TRP A 434 5.47 0.32 -15.47
CA TRP A 434 4.70 -0.93 -15.46
C TRP A 434 3.17 -0.73 -15.53
N LYS A 435 2.68 0.48 -15.23
CA LYS A 435 1.26 0.87 -15.34
C LYS A 435 0.99 1.81 -16.50
N GLU A 436 1.93 2.71 -16.82
CA GLU A 436 1.78 3.74 -17.86
C GLU A 436 2.01 3.18 -19.27
N ASP A 437 2.98 2.25 -19.44
CA ASP A 437 3.27 1.53 -20.69
C ASP A 437 3.45 0.03 -20.42
N PRO A 438 2.39 -0.66 -19.97
CA PRO A 438 2.48 -2.03 -19.50
C PRO A 438 2.84 -3.00 -20.62
N THR A 439 3.85 -3.83 -20.39
CA THR A 439 4.24 -4.94 -21.27
C THR A 439 3.65 -6.29 -20.85
N THR A 440 3.09 -6.37 -19.66
CA THR A 440 2.46 -7.54 -19.03
C THR A 440 1.00 -7.24 -18.71
N GLY A 441 0.24 -8.30 -18.39
CA GLY A 441 -1.13 -8.18 -17.89
C GLY A 441 -1.34 -8.99 -16.63
N ASN A 442 -2.56 -8.98 -16.13
CA ASN A 442 -2.92 -9.61 -14.87
C ASN A 442 -4.01 -10.67 -15.08
N VAL A 443 -4.10 -11.63 -14.16
CA VAL A 443 -5.13 -12.67 -14.17
C VAL A 443 -5.74 -12.78 -12.77
N ALA A 444 -7.07 -12.84 -12.67
CA ALA A 444 -7.74 -13.15 -11.43
C ALA A 444 -8.94 -14.08 -11.63
N GLY A 445 -9.33 -14.76 -10.55
CA GLY A 445 -10.49 -15.62 -10.57
C GLY A 445 -10.96 -16.02 -9.17
N THR A 446 -12.13 -16.67 -9.15
CA THR A 446 -12.70 -17.18 -7.89
C THR A 446 -13.24 -18.59 -8.12
N LEU A 447 -12.88 -19.52 -7.26
CA LEU A 447 -13.32 -20.91 -7.28
C LEU A 447 -14.45 -21.12 -6.28
N ARG A 448 -15.61 -21.56 -6.76
CA ARG A 448 -16.79 -21.78 -5.91
C ARG A 448 -17.51 -23.07 -6.26
N LEU A 449 -18.08 -23.68 -5.26
CA LEU A 449 -19.06 -24.75 -5.42
C LEU A 449 -20.41 -24.18 -5.93
N ARG A 450 -21.24 -25.02 -6.53
CA ARG A 450 -22.61 -24.63 -6.91
C ARG A 450 -23.49 -24.18 -5.74
N THR A 451 -23.12 -24.55 -4.53
CA THR A 451 -23.76 -24.08 -3.29
C THR A 451 -23.40 -22.64 -2.94
N GLY A 452 -22.45 -22.02 -3.65
CA GLY A 452 -21.88 -20.72 -3.34
C GLY A 452 -20.66 -20.79 -2.42
N ALA A 453 -20.37 -21.92 -1.79
CA ALA A 453 -19.23 -22.07 -0.91
C ALA A 453 -17.89 -21.88 -1.66
N ALA A 454 -16.95 -21.19 -1.04
CA ALA A 454 -15.61 -20.97 -1.57
C ALA A 454 -14.79 -22.28 -1.58
N LEU A 455 -13.92 -22.44 -2.56
CA LEU A 455 -12.89 -23.47 -2.59
C LEU A 455 -11.57 -22.85 -2.11
N ASP A 456 -11.27 -23.00 -0.83
CA ASP A 456 -10.06 -22.55 -0.16
C ASP A 456 -8.92 -23.54 -0.35
N GLY A 457 -7.70 -23.07 -0.52
CA GLY A 457 -6.50 -23.91 -0.57
C GLY A 457 -6.31 -24.70 -1.87
N VAL A 458 -7.02 -24.36 -2.94
CA VAL A 458 -6.86 -25.00 -4.25
C VAL A 458 -5.64 -24.43 -4.96
N THR A 459 -4.72 -25.29 -5.37
CA THR A 459 -3.58 -24.88 -6.22
C THR A 459 -4.10 -24.57 -7.62
N VAL A 460 -3.75 -23.38 -8.09
CA VAL A 460 -4.04 -22.88 -9.44
C VAL A 460 -2.72 -22.73 -10.18
N THR A 461 -2.56 -23.46 -11.28
CA THR A 461 -1.38 -23.41 -12.15
C THR A 461 -1.73 -22.73 -13.46
N LEU A 462 -1.04 -21.67 -13.81
CA LEU A 462 -1.17 -20.95 -15.08
C LEU A 462 -0.06 -21.41 -16.04
N GLU A 463 -0.43 -22.24 -17.03
CA GLU A 463 0.51 -22.84 -18.00
C GLU A 463 0.41 -22.13 -19.36
N PRO A 464 1.53 -21.60 -19.93
CA PRO A 464 1.50 -20.99 -21.25
C PRO A 464 1.24 -22.03 -22.35
N VAL A 465 0.34 -21.72 -23.29
CA VAL A 465 0.04 -22.54 -24.49
C VAL A 465 0.55 -21.85 -25.74
N LEU A 466 0.30 -20.55 -25.87
CA LEU A 466 0.76 -19.70 -26.96
C LEU A 466 1.23 -18.38 -26.41
N GLY A 467 2.41 -17.93 -26.80
CA GLY A 467 3.05 -16.72 -26.30
C GLY A 467 4.26 -17.01 -25.43
N GLY A 468 4.83 -15.97 -24.84
CA GLY A 468 5.94 -16.09 -23.89
C GLY A 468 5.46 -16.23 -22.46
N GLY A 469 6.24 -16.89 -21.63
CA GLY A 469 5.99 -16.94 -20.20
C GLY A 469 6.40 -18.27 -19.57
N GLU A 470 6.51 -18.25 -18.26
CA GLU A 470 6.77 -19.41 -17.43
C GLU A 470 5.48 -19.90 -16.77
N THR A 471 5.46 -21.16 -16.38
CA THR A 471 4.40 -21.70 -15.53
C THR A 471 4.43 -21.03 -14.17
N ARG A 472 3.28 -20.53 -13.73
CA ARG A 472 3.11 -19.85 -12.44
C ARG A 472 2.09 -20.59 -11.60
N THR A 473 2.24 -20.53 -10.30
CA THR A 473 1.36 -21.22 -9.36
C THR A 473 0.94 -20.28 -8.24
N GLN A 474 -0.35 -20.30 -7.91
CA GLN A 474 -0.95 -19.61 -6.78
C GLN A 474 -1.92 -20.54 -6.05
N VAL A 475 -2.28 -20.19 -4.81
CA VAL A 475 -3.25 -20.93 -4.02
C VAL A 475 -4.48 -20.05 -3.80
N SER A 476 -5.68 -20.60 -3.99
CA SER A 476 -6.90 -19.86 -3.70
C SER A 476 -7.03 -19.58 -2.21
N ASP A 477 -7.45 -18.37 -1.87
CA ASP A 477 -7.64 -17.92 -0.48
C ASP A 477 -8.95 -18.43 0.13
N GLY A 478 -9.22 -18.08 1.40
CA GLY A 478 -10.42 -18.49 2.13
C GLY A 478 -11.75 -18.08 1.49
N SER A 479 -11.76 -17.12 0.56
CA SER A 479 -12.92 -16.75 -0.27
C SER A 479 -12.92 -17.45 -1.64
N GLY A 480 -11.94 -18.32 -1.89
CA GLY A 480 -11.74 -18.99 -3.17
C GLY A 480 -11.10 -18.12 -4.24
N TRP A 481 -10.67 -16.92 -3.90
CA TRP A 481 -10.04 -15.99 -4.83
C TRP A 481 -8.55 -16.33 -5.04
N PHE A 482 -8.05 -16.09 -6.25
CA PHE A 482 -6.64 -16.16 -6.61
C PHE A 482 -6.31 -15.11 -7.67
N GLY A 483 -5.02 -14.74 -7.78
CA GLY A 483 -4.56 -13.77 -8.76
C GLY A 483 -3.10 -13.97 -9.15
N PHE A 484 -2.76 -13.52 -10.36
CA PHE A 484 -1.40 -13.48 -10.90
C PHE A 484 -1.16 -12.08 -11.47
N VAL A 485 0.00 -11.51 -11.20
CA VAL A 485 0.42 -10.21 -11.71
C VAL A 485 1.58 -10.37 -12.71
N ASP A 486 1.78 -9.38 -13.54
CA ASP A 486 2.91 -9.32 -14.50
C ASP A 486 3.03 -10.57 -15.39
N VAL A 487 1.90 -11.06 -15.85
CA VAL A 487 1.83 -12.23 -16.75
C VAL A 487 2.10 -11.77 -18.19
N PRO A 488 3.08 -12.34 -18.93
CA PRO A 488 3.31 -12.01 -20.32
C PRO A 488 2.08 -12.24 -21.20
N PRO A 489 1.83 -11.40 -22.22
CA PRO A 489 0.71 -11.59 -23.13
C PRO A 489 0.74 -12.95 -23.82
N GLY A 490 -0.42 -13.64 -23.86
CA GLY A 490 -0.49 -14.98 -24.42
C GLY A 490 -1.81 -15.69 -24.14
N VAL A 491 -1.85 -16.98 -24.47
CA VAL A 491 -2.95 -17.88 -24.12
C VAL A 491 -2.44 -18.89 -23.12
N TYR A 492 -3.15 -19.03 -22.03
CA TYR A 492 -2.78 -19.89 -20.90
C TYR A 492 -3.90 -20.89 -20.57
N LEU A 493 -3.50 -22.03 -20.00
CA LEU A 493 -4.40 -22.93 -19.29
C LEU A 493 -4.28 -22.65 -17.79
N ALA A 494 -5.39 -22.30 -17.17
CA ALA A 494 -5.52 -22.28 -15.73
C ALA A 494 -5.99 -23.65 -15.26
N ARG A 495 -5.09 -24.43 -14.61
CA ARG A 495 -5.40 -25.74 -14.04
C ARG A 495 -5.70 -25.61 -12.56
N TYR A 496 -6.69 -26.35 -12.10
CA TYR A 496 -7.16 -26.35 -10.72
C TYR A 496 -6.95 -27.74 -10.12
N ASP A 497 -6.15 -27.84 -9.08
CA ASP A 497 -5.95 -29.07 -8.30
C ASP A 497 -7.11 -29.25 -7.31
N LEU A 498 -8.21 -29.78 -7.82
CA LEU A 498 -9.46 -29.88 -7.08
C LEU A 498 -9.38 -30.98 -6.00
N PRO A 499 -9.99 -30.76 -4.81
CA PRO A 499 -10.12 -31.81 -3.81
C PRO A 499 -10.86 -33.05 -4.34
N ASP A 500 -10.53 -34.25 -3.87
CA ASP A 500 -11.08 -35.55 -4.31
C ASP A 500 -12.62 -35.63 -4.37
N ARG A 501 -13.31 -34.83 -3.53
CA ARG A 501 -14.78 -34.79 -3.50
C ARG A 501 -15.40 -33.63 -4.28
N VAL A 502 -14.64 -33.04 -5.18
CA VAL A 502 -15.10 -31.92 -6.00
C VAL A 502 -14.92 -32.30 -7.48
N VAL A 503 -15.98 -32.17 -8.27
CA VAL A 503 -15.94 -32.41 -9.72
C VAL A 503 -16.33 -31.14 -10.48
N GLY A 504 -15.75 -30.97 -11.66
CA GLY A 504 -15.98 -29.87 -12.57
C GLY A 504 -14.91 -29.81 -13.63
N ALA A 505 -14.88 -28.77 -14.44
CA ALA A 505 -13.82 -28.56 -15.41
C ALA A 505 -12.52 -28.15 -14.68
N PRO A 506 -11.51 -29.04 -14.56
CA PRO A 506 -10.28 -28.72 -13.82
C PRO A 506 -9.34 -27.79 -14.59
N VAL A 507 -9.78 -27.27 -15.73
CA VAL A 507 -9.00 -26.41 -16.62
C VAL A 507 -9.88 -25.32 -17.21
N GLY A 508 -9.38 -24.08 -17.16
CA GLY A 508 -9.92 -22.91 -17.86
C GLY A 508 -8.92 -22.38 -18.89
N VAL A 509 -9.40 -21.69 -19.91
CA VAL A 509 -8.54 -20.97 -20.87
C VAL A 509 -8.57 -19.49 -20.54
N VAL A 510 -7.40 -18.86 -20.43
CA VAL A 510 -7.25 -17.43 -20.18
C VAL A 510 -6.42 -16.80 -21.29
N ARG A 511 -6.87 -15.66 -21.80
CA ARG A 511 -6.11 -14.86 -22.74
C ARG A 511 -5.63 -13.59 -22.03
N VAL A 512 -4.33 -13.49 -21.86
CA VAL A 512 -3.69 -12.32 -21.21
C VAL A 512 -3.31 -11.29 -22.27
N ARG A 513 -3.61 -10.04 -21.99
CA ARG A 513 -3.17 -8.87 -22.75
C ARG A 513 -2.46 -7.89 -21.83
N ALA A 514 -1.49 -7.18 -22.40
CA ALA A 514 -0.78 -6.13 -21.67
C ALA A 514 -1.75 -5.05 -21.17
N GLY A 515 -1.58 -4.61 -19.93
CA GLY A 515 -2.41 -3.58 -19.30
C GLY A 515 -3.84 -3.99 -18.94
N GLU A 516 -4.20 -5.29 -19.09
CA GLU A 516 -5.56 -5.76 -18.77
C GLU A 516 -5.56 -6.75 -17.59
N LEU A 517 -6.62 -6.72 -16.78
CA LEU A 517 -6.95 -7.80 -15.85
C LEU A 517 -7.85 -8.81 -16.56
N SER A 518 -7.34 -10.00 -16.78
CA SER A 518 -8.03 -11.07 -17.50
C SER A 518 -8.74 -12.01 -16.50
N PRO A 519 -10.08 -12.09 -16.52
CA PRO A 519 -10.80 -13.00 -15.62
C PRO A 519 -10.67 -14.44 -16.06
N THR A 520 -10.46 -15.37 -15.11
CA THR A 520 -10.69 -16.79 -15.34
C THR A 520 -12.18 -17.09 -15.23
N ARG A 521 -12.79 -17.58 -16.30
CA ARG A 521 -14.20 -18.00 -16.29
C ARG A 521 -14.31 -19.47 -15.93
N THR A 522 -14.52 -19.75 -14.65
CA THR A 522 -14.77 -21.12 -14.17
C THR A 522 -16.25 -21.31 -13.89
N PRO A 523 -16.90 -22.33 -14.47
CA PRO A 523 -18.24 -22.71 -14.01
C PRO A 523 -18.15 -23.23 -12.57
N PRO A 524 -19.22 -23.07 -11.75
CA PRO A 524 -19.22 -23.57 -10.39
C PRO A 524 -18.99 -25.07 -10.33
N PHE A 525 -18.16 -25.50 -9.38
CA PHE A 525 -17.84 -26.91 -9.14
C PHE A 525 -18.93 -27.62 -8.36
N ILE A 526 -19.00 -28.95 -8.47
CA ILE A 526 -20.02 -29.78 -7.82
C ILE A 526 -19.36 -30.62 -6.73
N PRO A 527 -19.83 -30.52 -5.46
CA PRO A 527 -19.36 -31.44 -4.43
C PRO A 527 -19.95 -32.86 -4.72
N LEU A 528 -19.11 -33.87 -4.56
CA LEU A 528 -19.58 -35.28 -4.53
C LEU A 528 -20.12 -35.62 -3.15
N PRO A 529 -21.12 -36.46 -3.04
CA PRO A 529 -21.72 -36.86 -1.75
C PRO A 529 -20.77 -37.62 -0.82
#